data_b37d261780efff44128a4c6c6c93e3a7
#
_entry.id   b37d261780efff44128a4c6c6c93e3a7
#
_cell.length_a   1.000
_cell.length_b   1.000
_cell.length_c   1.000
_cell.angle_alpha   90.00
_cell.angle_beta   90.00
_cell.angle_gamma   90.00
#
_symmetry.space_group_name_H-M   'P 1'
#
loop_
_entity.id
_entity.type
_entity.pdbx_description
1 polymer ?
#
loop_
_entity_poly.entity_id
_entity_poly.type
_entity_poly.pdbx_seq_one_letter_code
_entity_poly.pdbx_strand_id
1 'polypeptide(L)'
;IDEMVYEKTTAMGGIPAPLNYEGFPKSVCTSINNEVCHGIPSSDIILADGDIVNVDCSTILNGYFSDSSRMFCIGNVSPEHKKLVDVAKECVELGLAQVKPW
;
A
#
# COMPACT_ATOMS: atom_id res chain seq x y z
N ILE A 1 0.48 -11.23 -2.47
CA ILE A 1 0.97 -9.84 -2.57
C ILE A 1 2.30 -9.72 -1.83
N ASP A 2 2.38 -10.10 -0.56
CA ASP A 2 3.57 -9.97 0.28
C ASP A 2 4.82 -10.62 -0.33
N GLU A 3 4.73 -11.89 -0.72
CA GLU A 3 5.82 -12.63 -1.36
C GLU A 3 6.32 -11.93 -2.64
N MET A 4 5.40 -11.50 -3.50
CA MET A 4 5.74 -10.77 -4.72
C MET A 4 6.46 -9.45 -4.43
N VAL A 5 6.01 -8.70 -3.42
CA VAL A 5 6.67 -7.44 -3.01
C VAL A 5 8.07 -7.72 -2.48
N TYR A 6 8.22 -8.72 -1.62
CA TYR A 6 9.51 -9.13 -1.10
C TYR A 6 10.50 -9.49 -2.22
N GLU A 7 10.09 -10.40 -3.11
CA GLU A 7 10.93 -10.87 -4.22
C GLU A 7 11.35 -9.73 -5.15
N LYS A 8 10.40 -8.88 -5.56
CA LYS A 8 10.69 -7.76 -6.47
C LYS A 8 11.59 -6.71 -5.81
N THR A 9 11.34 -6.36 -4.56
CA THR A 9 12.14 -5.39 -3.83
C THR A 9 13.57 -5.87 -3.65
N THR A 10 13.76 -7.12 -3.23
CA THR A 10 15.10 -7.69 -3.02
C THR A 10 15.85 -7.92 -4.35
N ALA A 11 15.15 -8.31 -5.41
CA ALA A 11 15.76 -8.45 -6.75
C ALA A 11 16.28 -7.11 -7.31
N MET A 12 15.71 -5.99 -6.91
CA MET A 12 16.18 -4.65 -7.26
C MET A 12 17.25 -4.11 -6.31
N GLY A 13 17.70 -4.91 -5.34
CA GLY A 13 18.71 -4.52 -4.35
C GLY A 13 18.16 -3.70 -3.18
N GLY A 14 16.84 -3.55 -3.08
CA GLY A 14 16.17 -2.87 -1.99
C GLY A 14 15.87 -3.80 -0.81
N ILE A 15 15.47 -3.18 0.30
CA ILE A 15 15.00 -3.87 1.51
C ILE A 15 13.55 -3.41 1.76
N PRO A 16 12.58 -4.32 1.93
CA PRO A 16 11.24 -3.94 2.36
C PRO A 16 11.31 -3.28 3.75
N ALA A 17 11.00 -1.99 3.84
CA ALA A 17 11.14 -1.23 5.07
C ALA A 17 10.25 -1.72 6.23
N PRO A 18 9.01 -2.20 5.98
CA PRO A 18 8.15 -2.70 7.06
C PRO A 18 8.68 -3.97 7.72
N LEU A 19 9.39 -4.82 6.97
CA LEU A 19 9.80 -6.14 7.44
C LEU A 19 10.71 -6.04 8.66
N ASN A 20 10.27 -6.61 9.78
CA ASN A 20 10.93 -6.59 11.08
C ASN A 20 10.99 -5.21 11.78
N TYR A 21 10.37 -4.18 11.19
CA TYR A 21 10.26 -2.89 11.87
C TYR A 21 9.28 -2.99 13.04
N GLU A 22 9.76 -2.78 14.27
CA GLU A 22 8.98 -2.92 15.51
C GLU A 22 8.19 -4.24 15.61
N GLY A 23 8.71 -5.31 15.00
CA GLY A 23 8.07 -6.62 15.01
C GLY A 23 7.04 -6.86 13.89
N PHE A 24 6.90 -5.94 12.93
CA PHE A 24 6.01 -6.15 11.79
C PHE A 24 6.49 -7.34 10.94
N PRO A 25 5.65 -8.36 10.67
CA PRO A 25 6.12 -9.66 10.17
C PRO A 25 6.17 -9.76 8.63
N LYS A 26 5.80 -8.71 7.89
CA LYS A 26 5.58 -8.74 6.45
C LYS A 26 6.32 -7.63 5.71
N SER A 27 6.43 -7.75 4.39
CA SER A 27 7.19 -6.83 3.52
C SER A 27 6.38 -5.65 3.01
N VAL A 28 5.07 -5.67 3.22
CA VAL A 28 4.11 -4.70 2.71
C VAL A 28 2.93 -4.63 3.67
N CYS A 29 2.24 -3.49 3.71
CA CYS A 29 0.94 -3.42 4.37
C CYS A 29 -0.18 -3.59 3.35
N THR A 30 -1.18 -4.41 3.68
CA THR A 30 -2.40 -4.59 2.88
C THR A 30 -3.61 -4.33 3.76
N SER A 31 -4.25 -3.18 3.58
CA SER A 31 -5.40 -2.77 4.40
C SER A 31 -6.68 -2.86 3.58
N ILE A 32 -7.62 -3.70 4.01
CA ILE A 32 -8.82 -4.07 3.26
C ILE A 32 -10.04 -3.40 3.87
N ASN A 33 -10.86 -2.78 3.04
CA ASN A 33 -12.14 -2.17 3.40
C ASN A 33 -12.00 -1.17 4.57
N ASN A 34 -12.42 -1.54 5.78
CA ASN A 34 -12.41 -0.70 6.97
C ASN A 34 -11.10 -0.72 7.78
N GLU A 35 -10.10 -1.46 7.35
CA GLU A 35 -8.76 -1.34 7.92
C GLU A 35 -8.14 -0.02 7.49
N VAL A 36 -7.85 0.85 8.45
CA VAL A 36 -7.36 2.22 8.16
C VAL A 36 -5.95 2.20 7.56
N CYS A 37 -5.03 1.44 8.17
CA CYS A 37 -3.64 1.31 7.74
C CYS A 37 -2.97 0.11 8.41
N HIS A 38 -1.75 -0.22 7.98
CA HIS A 38 -0.88 -1.25 8.55
C HIS A 38 -1.50 -2.65 8.63
N GLY A 39 -2.44 -2.98 7.73
CA GLY A 39 -2.99 -4.33 7.60
C GLY A 39 -1.88 -5.33 7.32
N ILE A 40 -1.90 -6.47 8.05
CA ILE A 40 -0.89 -7.52 7.93
C ILE A 40 -1.33 -8.53 6.87
N PRO A 41 -0.58 -8.70 5.78
CA PRO A 41 -0.89 -9.71 4.77
C PRO A 41 -1.04 -11.11 5.37
N SER A 42 -2.14 -11.79 5.07
CA SER A 42 -2.43 -13.15 5.53
C SER A 42 -2.94 -14.01 4.37
N SER A 43 -2.53 -15.27 4.34
CA SER A 43 -3.09 -16.28 3.41
C SER A 43 -4.54 -16.66 3.74
N ASP A 44 -4.98 -16.38 4.95
CA ASP A 44 -6.34 -16.68 5.41
C ASP A 44 -7.37 -15.64 4.94
N ILE A 45 -6.88 -14.50 4.42
CA ILE A 45 -7.73 -13.43 3.91
C ILE A 45 -7.65 -13.42 2.38
N ILE A 46 -8.74 -13.76 1.74
CA ILE A 46 -8.88 -13.79 0.28
C ILE A 46 -9.71 -12.57 -0.15
N LEU A 47 -9.14 -11.77 -1.05
CA LEU A 47 -9.86 -10.63 -1.63
C LEU A 47 -11.08 -11.12 -2.42
N ALA A 48 -12.21 -10.46 -2.24
CA ALA A 48 -13.48 -10.77 -2.88
C ALA A 48 -13.94 -9.66 -3.82
N ASP A 49 -14.88 -9.98 -4.68
CA ASP A 49 -15.56 -8.99 -5.53
C ASP A 49 -16.23 -7.92 -4.66
N GLY A 50 -15.96 -6.66 -4.94
CA GLY A 50 -16.44 -5.52 -4.17
C GLY A 50 -15.49 -4.97 -3.13
N ASP A 51 -14.38 -5.65 -2.82
CA ASP A 51 -13.38 -5.15 -1.89
C ASP A 51 -12.58 -3.97 -2.46
N ILE A 52 -12.16 -3.10 -1.57
CA ILE A 52 -11.10 -2.13 -1.84
C ILE A 52 -9.90 -2.50 -0.96
N VAL A 53 -8.71 -2.44 -1.51
CA VAL A 53 -7.48 -2.73 -0.76
C VAL A 53 -6.43 -1.65 -0.98
N ASN A 54 -5.88 -1.14 0.11
CA ASN A 54 -4.69 -0.31 0.07
C ASN A 54 -3.45 -1.22 0.12
N VAL A 55 -2.56 -1.05 -0.83
CA VAL A 55 -1.24 -1.70 -0.84
C VAL A 55 -0.20 -0.61 -0.61
N ASP A 56 0.50 -0.70 0.50
CA ASP A 56 1.46 0.28 0.97
C ASP A 56 2.86 -0.33 1.02
N CYS A 57 3.72 0.16 0.11
CA CYS A 57 5.07 -0.34 -0.10
C CYS A 57 6.10 0.71 0.30
N SER A 58 6.87 0.43 1.34
CA SER A 58 8.03 1.24 1.71
C SER A 58 9.31 0.44 1.47
N THR A 59 10.29 1.08 0.87
CA THR A 59 11.55 0.43 0.46
C THR A 59 12.75 1.23 0.93
N ILE A 60 13.79 0.54 1.39
CA ILE A 60 15.09 1.12 1.69
C ILE A 60 16.05 0.74 0.57
N LEU A 61 16.68 1.73 -0.05
CA LEU A 61 17.74 1.52 -1.04
C LEU A 61 18.91 2.46 -0.76
N ASN A 62 20.10 1.91 -0.58
CA ASN A 62 21.31 2.67 -0.26
C ASN A 62 21.16 3.62 0.94
N GLY A 63 20.36 3.25 1.94
CA GLY A 63 20.08 4.04 3.13
C GLY A 63 18.99 5.11 2.97
N TYR A 64 18.39 5.25 1.79
CA TYR A 64 17.27 6.15 1.53
C TYR A 64 15.95 5.39 1.56
N PHE A 65 14.90 6.06 2.03
CA PHE A 65 13.56 5.52 2.11
C PHE A 65 12.70 6.05 0.98
N SER A 66 11.91 5.18 0.38
CA SER A 66 10.76 5.53 -0.43
C SER A 66 9.50 4.95 0.20
N ASP A 67 8.41 5.66 0.08
CA ASP A 67 7.12 5.27 0.60
C ASP A 67 6.06 5.57 -0.47
N SER A 68 5.27 4.57 -0.82
CA SER A 68 4.20 4.72 -1.80
C SER A 68 3.04 3.79 -1.52
N SER A 69 1.86 4.35 -1.59
CA SER A 69 0.60 3.66 -1.30
C SER A 69 -0.37 3.80 -2.46
N ARG A 70 -1.11 2.74 -2.76
CA ARG A 70 -2.12 2.76 -3.81
C ARG A 70 -3.33 1.92 -3.43
N MET A 71 -4.52 2.45 -3.75
CA MET A 71 -5.78 1.74 -3.64
C MET A 71 -6.06 0.91 -4.90
N PHE A 72 -6.57 -0.29 -4.70
CA PHE A 72 -7.06 -1.18 -5.77
C PHE A 72 -8.52 -1.54 -5.48
N CYS A 73 -9.34 -1.45 -6.53
CA CYS A 73 -10.72 -1.91 -6.53
C CYS A 73 -10.76 -3.34 -7.06
N ILE A 74 -11.37 -4.25 -6.35
CA ILE A 74 -11.45 -5.66 -6.71
C ILE A 74 -12.83 -5.94 -7.31
N GLY A 75 -12.85 -6.24 -8.60
CA GLY A 75 -14.11 -6.54 -9.32
C GLY A 75 -15.12 -5.38 -9.31
N ASN A 76 -16.36 -5.67 -8.94
CA ASN A 76 -17.48 -4.71 -8.97
C ASN A 76 -17.63 -4.00 -7.62
N VAL A 77 -16.92 -2.90 -7.45
CA VAL A 77 -16.94 -2.10 -6.22
C VAL A 77 -18.12 -1.14 -6.21
N SER A 78 -18.72 -0.92 -5.04
CA SER A 78 -19.85 0.02 -4.89
C SER A 78 -19.47 1.45 -5.30
N PRO A 79 -20.44 2.27 -5.75
CA PRO A 79 -20.19 3.66 -6.11
C PRO A 79 -19.60 4.48 -4.96
N GLU A 80 -20.01 4.20 -3.72
CA GLU A 80 -19.48 4.87 -2.53
C GLU A 80 -18.00 4.56 -2.31
N HIS A 81 -17.63 3.28 -2.37
CA HIS A 81 -16.24 2.84 -2.24
C HIS A 81 -15.37 3.40 -3.37
N LYS A 82 -15.89 3.36 -4.61
CA LYS A 82 -15.18 3.93 -5.75
C LYS A 82 -14.95 5.42 -5.57
N LYS A 83 -15.96 6.16 -5.14
CA LYS A 83 -15.86 7.60 -4.86
C LYS A 83 -14.81 7.87 -3.77
N LEU A 84 -14.79 7.07 -2.70
CA LEU A 84 -13.78 7.19 -1.64
C LEU A 84 -12.37 7.04 -2.19
N VAL A 85 -12.13 6.01 -3.01
CA VAL A 85 -10.83 5.76 -3.65
C VAL A 85 -10.43 6.92 -4.56
N ASP A 86 -11.34 7.40 -5.40
CA ASP A 86 -11.08 8.49 -6.34
C ASP A 86 -10.76 9.81 -5.60
N VAL A 87 -11.53 10.15 -4.56
CA VAL A 87 -11.30 11.36 -3.74
C VAL A 87 -9.98 11.26 -2.97
N ALA A 88 -9.67 10.11 -2.38
CA ALA A 88 -8.40 9.92 -1.67
C ALA A 88 -7.20 10.13 -2.60
N LYS A 89 -7.27 9.60 -3.83
CA LYS A 89 -6.25 9.82 -4.86
C LYS A 89 -6.13 11.30 -5.23
N GLU A 90 -7.24 11.98 -5.47
CA GLU A 90 -7.26 13.42 -5.79
C GLU A 90 -6.64 14.25 -4.66
N CYS A 91 -6.93 13.93 -3.39
CA CYS A 91 -6.32 14.60 -2.24
C CYS A 91 -4.79 14.50 -2.25
N VAL A 92 -4.25 13.32 -2.56
CA VAL A 92 -2.80 13.11 -2.67
C VAL A 92 -2.22 13.93 -3.83
N GLU A 93 -2.84 13.91 -5.00
CA GLU A 93 -2.40 14.66 -6.18
C GLU A 93 -2.41 16.17 -5.93
N LEU A 94 -3.47 16.70 -5.30
CA LEU A 94 -3.56 18.11 -4.92
C LEU A 94 -2.51 18.49 -3.88
N GLY A 95 -2.26 17.63 -2.89
CA GLY A 95 -1.19 17.84 -1.90
C GLY A 95 0.18 17.90 -2.54
N LEU A 96 0.51 16.94 -3.40
CA LEU A 96 1.78 16.88 -4.12
C LEU A 96 2.00 18.11 -5.02
N ALA A 97 0.94 18.61 -5.65
CA ALA A 97 1.02 19.82 -6.48
C ALA A 97 1.42 21.09 -5.70
N GLN A 98 1.27 21.09 -4.37
CA GLN A 98 1.66 22.21 -3.51
C GLN A 98 3.13 22.13 -3.06
N VAL A 99 3.80 20.99 -3.23
CA VAL A 99 5.18 20.79 -2.79
C VAL A 99 6.13 21.64 -3.64
N LYS A 100 6.90 22.49 -3.00
CA LYS A 100 7.89 23.38 -3.63
C LYS A 100 9.14 23.40 -2.76
N PRO A 101 10.34 23.60 -3.36
CA PRO A 101 11.54 23.90 -2.58
C PRO A 101 11.31 25.17 -1.74
N TRP A 102 11.65 25.08 -0.45
CA TRP A 102 11.50 26.18 0.53
C TRP A 102 10.07 26.74 0.62
#